data_c08ca52deebd8cb2ab1e67dafdc40dae
#
_entry.id   c08ca52deebd8cb2ab1e67dafdc40dae
#
_cell.length_a   1.000
_cell.length_b   1.000
_cell.length_c   1.000
_cell.angle_alpha   90.00
_cell.angle_beta   90.00
_cell.angle_gamma   90.00
#
_symmetry.space_group_name_H-M   'P 1'
#
loop_
_entity.id
_entity.type
_entity.pdbx_description
1 polymer ?
#
loop_
_entity_poly.entity_id
_entity_poly.type
_entity_poly.pdbx_seq_one_letter_code
_entity_poly.pdbx_strand_id
1 'polypeptide(L)'
;MNIMQINTALVKNKNFENAIKPSLLKHSQEYRVLATLKYLYAVKFDKMVTGETPDLQDCVNGIGIEVTVAVNGNDMKAFRAFSALYQRKSKDVEKCKKVIKSSGYAFAPIGDKKFAIATMGTADGEKYFFQESIRRKVKKLNRYRAKFKEIGLAVLLSEIPTSCAETNLTEWLSELLMESNNWFDFVYVISHRFCIHYNRQGDIIEKRLLTNDETRCLATIGRMTAEGELSLLTSEEWL
;
A
#
# COMPACT_ATOMS: atom_id res chain seq x y z
N MET A 1 23.08 7.85 2.77
CA MET A 1 22.45 8.89 3.64
C MET A 1 20.96 8.61 3.69
N ASN A 2 20.34 8.63 4.87
CA ASN A 2 18.99 8.11 5.07
C ASN A 2 17.93 9.13 4.60
N ILE A 3 16.93 8.73 3.80
CA ILE A 3 15.70 9.49 3.48
C ILE A 3 15.14 10.22 4.72
N MET A 4 15.36 9.66 5.90
CA MET A 4 14.96 10.25 7.17
C MET A 4 15.62 11.59 7.50
N GLN A 5 16.69 12.00 6.84
CA GLN A 5 17.32 13.31 7.13
C GLN A 5 16.66 14.47 6.39
N ILE A 6 15.88 14.21 5.34
CA ILE A 6 15.43 15.26 4.42
C ILE A 6 14.33 16.16 4.97
N ASN A 7 13.54 15.74 5.87
CA ASN A 7 12.52 16.57 6.51
C ASN A 7 11.73 15.77 7.54
N THR A 8 12.43 15.00 8.34
CA THR A 8 11.80 14.27 9.45
C THR A 8 10.99 15.21 10.33
N ALA A 9 11.40 16.45 10.49
CA ALA A 9 10.64 17.44 11.24
C ALA A 9 9.31 17.79 10.56
N LEU A 10 9.31 18.03 9.25
CA LEU A 10 8.08 18.34 8.51
C LEU A 10 7.12 17.16 8.46
N VAL A 11 7.64 15.98 8.20
CA VAL A 11 6.84 14.74 8.09
C VAL A 11 6.42 14.22 9.45
N LYS A 12 7.31 14.21 10.45
CA LYS A 12 7.00 13.74 11.82
C LYS A 12 5.97 14.60 12.52
N ASN A 13 5.99 15.90 12.28
CA ASN A 13 5.07 16.85 12.91
C ASN A 13 3.82 17.13 12.07
N LYS A 14 3.71 16.51 10.87
CA LYS A 14 2.52 16.69 10.04
C LYS A 14 1.32 16.07 10.72
N ASN A 15 0.37 16.89 11.06
CA ASN A 15 -0.93 16.49 11.57
C ASN A 15 -1.99 16.79 10.52
N PHE A 16 -2.68 15.74 10.05
CA PHE A 16 -3.73 15.91 9.06
C PHE A 16 -5.06 16.18 9.78
N GLU A 17 -5.60 17.36 9.61
CA GLU A 17 -6.90 17.74 10.17
C GLU A 17 -8.05 16.95 9.53
N ASN A 18 -7.89 16.55 8.28
CA ASN A 18 -8.92 15.88 7.49
C ASN A 18 -8.43 14.54 6.96
N ALA A 19 -9.35 13.61 6.73
CA ALA A 19 -9.05 12.39 5.99
C ALA A 19 -8.68 12.69 4.53
N ILE A 20 -7.87 11.83 3.92
CA ILE A 20 -7.51 11.95 2.50
C ILE A 20 -8.76 11.92 1.61
N LYS A 21 -8.78 12.72 0.55
CA LYS A 21 -9.86 12.69 -0.44
C LYS A 21 -9.94 11.31 -1.10
N PRO A 22 -11.13 10.71 -1.25
CA PRO A 22 -11.27 9.37 -1.85
C PRO A 22 -10.64 9.23 -3.23
N SER A 23 -10.63 10.30 -4.04
CA SER A 23 -10.00 10.33 -5.37
C SER A 23 -8.47 10.22 -5.32
N LEU A 24 -7.85 10.62 -4.21
CA LEU A 24 -6.39 10.59 -4.02
C LEU A 24 -5.91 9.34 -3.29
N LEU A 25 -6.83 8.52 -2.75
CA LEU A 25 -6.47 7.38 -1.93
C LEU A 25 -5.58 6.37 -2.69
N LYS A 26 -5.93 6.06 -3.94
CA LYS A 26 -5.12 5.16 -4.78
C LYS A 26 -3.72 5.72 -4.97
N HIS A 27 -3.59 6.96 -5.39
CA HIS A 27 -2.30 7.60 -5.62
C HIS A 27 -1.47 7.70 -4.35
N SER A 28 -2.07 7.98 -3.20
CA SER A 28 -1.33 8.00 -1.93
C SER A 28 -0.74 6.65 -1.57
N GLN A 29 -1.41 5.55 -1.93
CA GLN A 29 -0.91 4.19 -1.74
C GLN A 29 0.24 3.87 -2.72
N GLU A 30 0.13 4.28 -3.97
CA GLU A 30 1.20 4.17 -4.97
C GLU A 30 2.44 4.95 -4.55
N TYR A 31 2.29 6.20 -4.13
CA TYR A 31 3.39 7.01 -3.61
C TYR A 31 3.98 6.46 -2.32
N ARG A 32 3.18 5.89 -1.42
CA ARG A 32 3.68 5.21 -0.23
C ARG A 32 4.56 4.02 -0.60
N VAL A 33 4.14 3.20 -1.56
CA VAL A 33 4.94 2.06 -2.05
C VAL A 33 6.23 2.58 -2.68
N LEU A 34 6.18 3.58 -3.54
CA LEU A 34 7.36 4.18 -4.16
C LEU A 34 8.33 4.71 -3.11
N ALA A 35 7.85 5.47 -2.13
CA ALA A 35 8.67 5.98 -1.03
C ALA A 35 9.31 4.83 -0.22
N THR A 36 8.56 3.76 0.05
CA THR A 36 9.08 2.59 0.76
C THR A 36 10.19 1.90 -0.02
N LEU A 37 10.00 1.69 -1.32
CA LEU A 37 10.99 1.04 -2.17
C LEU A 37 12.25 1.91 -2.33
N LYS A 38 12.11 3.21 -2.54
CA LYS A 38 13.24 4.15 -2.56
C LYS A 38 13.97 4.20 -1.22
N TYR A 39 13.25 4.18 -0.09
CA TYR A 39 13.85 4.17 1.23
C TYR A 39 14.69 2.91 1.51
N LEU A 40 14.16 1.74 1.17
CA LEU A 40 14.81 0.46 1.47
C LEU A 40 15.84 0.05 0.40
N TYR A 41 15.64 0.46 -0.84
CA TYR A 41 16.41 0.00 -2.00
C TYR A 41 16.79 1.16 -2.92
N ALA A 42 17.33 2.23 -2.36
CA ALA A 42 17.61 3.50 -3.04
C ALA A 42 18.30 3.31 -4.40
N VAL A 43 19.41 2.55 -4.44
CA VAL A 43 20.17 2.33 -5.67
C VAL A 43 19.34 1.65 -6.76
N LYS A 44 18.48 0.68 -6.39
CA LYS A 44 17.67 -0.09 -7.34
C LYS A 44 16.52 0.73 -7.91
N PHE A 45 15.91 1.60 -7.10
CA PHE A 45 14.68 2.30 -7.47
C PHE A 45 14.85 3.83 -7.57
N ASP A 46 16.08 4.29 -7.73
CA ASP A 46 16.40 5.71 -7.86
C ASP A 46 15.56 6.40 -8.93
N LYS A 47 15.57 5.84 -10.14
CA LYS A 47 14.88 6.40 -11.32
C LYS A 47 13.40 5.99 -11.42
N MET A 48 12.88 5.27 -10.43
CA MET A 48 11.49 4.85 -10.42
C MET A 48 10.56 6.05 -10.17
N VAL A 49 9.54 6.17 -10.99
CA VAL A 49 8.49 7.20 -10.89
C VAL A 49 7.11 6.56 -10.96
N THR A 50 6.07 7.30 -10.63
CA THR A 50 4.69 6.84 -10.86
C THR A 50 4.32 6.91 -12.33
N GLY A 51 3.47 5.97 -12.76
CA GLY A 51 2.93 5.87 -14.12
C GLY A 51 1.50 5.33 -14.11
N GLU A 52 0.92 5.12 -15.27
CA GLU A 52 -0.43 4.57 -15.34
C GLU A 52 -0.46 3.05 -15.52
N THR A 53 0.52 2.51 -16.24
CA THR A 53 0.51 1.08 -16.62
C THR A 53 1.94 0.60 -16.91
N PRO A 54 2.60 -0.07 -15.96
CA PRO A 54 2.23 -0.31 -14.56
C PRO A 54 2.25 0.95 -13.69
N ASP A 55 1.78 0.85 -12.44
CA ASP A 55 1.62 1.97 -11.52
C ASP A 55 2.97 2.67 -11.17
N LEU A 56 4.11 1.93 -11.16
CA LEU A 56 5.46 2.49 -10.98
C LEU A 56 6.35 2.04 -12.13
N GLN A 57 7.19 2.94 -12.64
CA GLN A 57 7.98 2.73 -13.85
C GLN A 57 9.39 3.28 -13.72
N ASP A 58 10.38 2.48 -14.08
CA ASP A 58 11.74 2.91 -14.40
C ASP A 58 12.00 2.59 -15.88
N CYS A 59 11.76 3.57 -16.73
CA CYS A 59 11.93 3.42 -18.16
C CYS A 59 13.41 3.30 -18.57
N VAL A 60 14.35 3.76 -17.74
CA VAL A 60 15.78 3.70 -18.02
C VAL A 60 16.29 2.26 -17.86
N ASN A 61 15.90 1.62 -16.77
CA ASN A 61 16.32 0.24 -16.47
C ASN A 61 15.34 -0.81 -17.02
N GLY A 62 14.19 -0.39 -17.51
CA GLY A 62 13.16 -1.28 -18.05
C GLY A 62 12.44 -2.07 -16.97
N ILE A 63 12.23 -1.48 -15.79
CA ILE A 63 11.56 -2.10 -14.65
C ILE A 63 10.18 -1.48 -14.47
N GLY A 64 9.16 -2.31 -14.38
CA GLY A 64 7.81 -1.90 -14.04
C GLY A 64 7.32 -2.59 -12.76
N ILE A 65 6.58 -1.88 -11.92
CA ILE A 65 5.96 -2.47 -10.72
C ILE A 65 4.48 -2.10 -10.68
N GLU A 66 3.65 -3.11 -10.67
CA GLU A 66 2.22 -2.93 -10.42
C GLU A 66 1.97 -2.88 -8.92
N VAL A 67 1.11 -1.98 -8.48
CA VAL A 67 0.76 -1.82 -7.05
C VAL A 67 -0.63 -2.39 -6.81
N THR A 68 -0.78 -3.14 -5.73
CA THR A 68 -2.10 -3.58 -5.26
C THR A 68 -2.19 -3.46 -3.74
N VAL A 69 -3.41 -3.34 -3.25
CA VAL A 69 -3.70 -3.35 -1.82
C VAL A 69 -4.50 -4.59 -1.50
N ALA A 70 -3.98 -5.38 -0.57
CA ALA A 70 -4.70 -6.53 -0.05
C ALA A 70 -5.75 -6.07 0.95
N VAL A 71 -6.94 -5.75 0.44
CA VAL A 71 -8.06 -5.23 1.21
C VAL A 71 -9.38 -5.75 0.69
N ASN A 72 -10.28 -6.00 1.58
CA ASN A 72 -11.65 -6.37 1.26
C ASN A 72 -12.39 -5.20 0.58
N GLY A 73 -13.20 -5.50 -0.43
CA GLY A 73 -14.05 -4.49 -1.06
C GLY A 73 -15.04 -3.81 -0.10
N ASN A 74 -15.46 -4.50 0.96
CA ASN A 74 -16.29 -3.91 2.01
C ASN A 74 -15.49 -2.96 2.89
N ASP A 75 -14.20 -3.25 3.16
CA ASP A 75 -13.32 -2.35 3.89
C ASP A 75 -13.15 -1.05 3.13
N MET A 76 -12.94 -1.11 1.81
CA MET A 76 -12.86 0.08 0.98
C MET A 76 -14.15 0.90 1.00
N LYS A 77 -15.33 0.27 1.07
CA LYS A 77 -16.61 0.98 1.23
C LYS A 77 -16.70 1.64 2.60
N ALA A 78 -16.34 0.92 3.67
CA ALA A 78 -16.33 1.43 5.02
C ALA A 78 -15.38 2.63 5.16
N PHE A 79 -14.16 2.53 4.64
CA PHE A 79 -13.17 3.62 4.71
C PHE A 79 -13.59 4.85 3.91
N ARG A 80 -14.18 4.69 2.72
CA ARG A 80 -14.74 5.80 1.95
C ARG A 80 -15.86 6.50 2.70
N ALA A 81 -16.79 5.73 3.30
CA ALA A 81 -17.89 6.29 4.09
C ALA A 81 -17.36 6.98 5.35
N PHE A 82 -16.36 6.39 6.01
CA PHE A 82 -15.70 6.99 7.18
C PHE A 82 -14.98 8.30 6.81
N SER A 83 -14.23 8.32 5.73
CA SER A 83 -13.58 9.53 5.22
C SER A 83 -14.58 10.65 4.92
N ALA A 84 -15.72 10.31 4.34
CA ALA A 84 -16.80 11.27 4.06
C ALA A 84 -17.40 11.86 5.35
N LEU A 85 -17.55 11.05 6.40
CA LEU A 85 -17.98 11.53 7.72
C LEU A 85 -16.95 12.48 8.35
N TYR A 86 -15.67 12.12 8.29
CA TYR A 86 -14.58 12.90 8.89
C TYR A 86 -14.43 14.28 8.22
N GLN A 87 -14.64 14.35 6.91
CA GLN A 87 -14.58 15.61 6.16
C GLN A 87 -15.81 16.51 6.36
N ARG A 88 -16.80 16.09 7.15
CA ARG A 88 -18.07 16.80 7.36
C ARG A 88 -18.80 17.20 6.08
N LYS A 89 -18.46 16.56 4.96
CA LYS A 89 -19.04 16.83 3.63
C LYS A 89 -20.30 16.03 3.36
N SER A 90 -20.56 15.02 4.17
CA SER A 90 -21.76 14.22 4.02
C SER A 90 -22.95 14.93 4.59
N LYS A 91 -23.87 15.34 3.73
CA LYS A 91 -25.23 15.75 4.13
C LYS A 91 -26.02 14.59 4.74
N ASP A 92 -25.50 13.37 4.59
CA ASP A 92 -26.16 12.13 4.94
C ASP A 92 -25.28 11.28 5.87
N VAL A 93 -25.07 11.80 7.08
CA VAL A 93 -24.31 11.15 8.15
C VAL A 93 -24.83 9.73 8.43
N GLU A 94 -26.14 9.56 8.49
CA GLU A 94 -26.77 8.27 8.80
C GLU A 94 -26.55 7.25 7.68
N LYS A 95 -26.54 7.68 6.44
CA LYS A 95 -26.20 6.82 5.30
C LYS A 95 -24.75 6.32 5.38
N CYS A 96 -23.79 7.19 5.68
CA CYS A 96 -22.40 6.80 5.88
C CYS A 96 -22.26 5.81 7.03
N LYS A 97 -22.91 6.06 8.18
CA LYS A 97 -22.92 5.13 9.31
C LYS A 97 -23.52 3.77 8.95
N LYS A 98 -24.61 3.77 8.16
CA LYS A 98 -25.25 2.53 7.68
C LYS A 98 -24.30 1.73 6.77
N VAL A 99 -23.58 2.39 5.85
CA VAL A 99 -22.59 1.74 4.99
C VAL A 99 -21.47 1.13 5.84
N ILE A 100 -20.93 1.85 6.81
CA ILE A 100 -19.87 1.34 7.71
C ILE A 100 -20.34 0.09 8.43
N LYS A 101 -21.50 0.14 9.07
CA LYS A 101 -22.07 -1.01 9.81
C LYS A 101 -22.36 -2.19 8.88
N SER A 102 -22.95 -1.96 7.72
CA SER A 102 -23.26 -3.04 6.75
C SER A 102 -22.01 -3.65 6.11
N SER A 103 -20.87 -2.97 6.21
CA SER A 103 -19.56 -3.48 5.82
C SER A 103 -18.85 -4.31 6.91
N GLY A 104 -19.51 -4.56 8.05
CA GLY A 104 -18.96 -5.36 9.15
C GLY A 104 -18.11 -4.58 10.15
N TYR A 105 -18.16 -3.24 10.09
CA TYR A 105 -17.41 -2.37 11.00
C TYR A 105 -18.24 -1.87 12.16
N ALA A 106 -17.64 -1.80 13.34
CA ALA A 106 -18.18 -1.14 14.52
C ALA A 106 -17.51 0.22 14.73
N PHE A 107 -18.23 1.14 15.36
CA PHE A 107 -17.68 2.41 15.82
C PHE A 107 -17.06 2.23 17.21
N ALA A 108 -15.78 2.61 17.33
CA ALA A 108 -15.06 2.66 18.60
C ALA A 108 -14.81 4.13 18.99
N PRO A 109 -15.28 4.61 20.15
CA PRO A 109 -15.00 5.97 20.58
C PRO A 109 -13.50 6.15 20.88
N ILE A 110 -12.94 7.28 20.44
CA ILE A 110 -11.58 7.69 20.74
C ILE A 110 -11.64 9.10 21.32
N GLY A 111 -11.63 9.20 22.64
CA GLY A 111 -11.75 10.48 23.33
C GLY A 111 -13.07 11.21 23.04
N ASP A 112 -13.12 12.49 23.40
CA ASP A 112 -14.32 13.31 23.23
C ASP A 112 -14.57 13.63 21.75
N LYS A 113 -15.74 13.22 21.26
CA LYS A 113 -16.24 13.51 19.89
C LYS A 113 -15.47 12.88 18.73
N LYS A 114 -14.50 12.01 18.97
CA LYS A 114 -13.78 11.24 17.93
C LYS A 114 -14.18 9.78 18.02
N PHE A 115 -14.17 9.10 16.87
CA PHE A 115 -14.34 7.66 16.80
C PHE A 115 -13.49 7.07 15.68
N ALA A 116 -13.08 5.83 15.87
CA ALA A 116 -12.51 4.99 14.83
C ALA A 116 -13.54 3.96 14.38
N ILE A 117 -13.24 3.30 13.29
CA ILE A 117 -13.96 2.11 12.86
C ILE A 117 -13.04 0.91 13.01
N ALA A 118 -13.58 -0.20 13.48
CA ALA A 118 -12.84 -1.45 13.66
C ALA A 118 -13.67 -2.64 13.19
N THR A 119 -13.00 -3.65 12.69
CA THR A 119 -13.57 -4.95 12.34
C THR A 119 -12.72 -6.06 12.92
N MET A 120 -13.30 -7.25 13.06
CA MET A 120 -12.55 -8.47 13.35
C MET A 120 -12.39 -9.25 12.04
N GLY A 121 -11.18 -9.27 11.50
CA GLY A 121 -10.82 -10.13 10.37
C GLY A 121 -10.68 -11.58 10.79
N THR A 122 -10.85 -12.50 9.84
CA THR A 122 -10.51 -13.91 9.99
C THR A 122 -9.30 -14.25 9.13
N ALA A 123 -8.47 -15.21 9.56
CA ALA A 123 -7.27 -15.61 8.80
C ALA A 123 -7.61 -16.05 7.37
N ASP A 124 -8.71 -16.79 7.19
CA ASP A 124 -9.18 -17.22 5.87
C ASP A 124 -9.63 -16.05 4.99
N GLY A 125 -10.29 -15.07 5.58
CA GLY A 125 -10.67 -13.84 4.88
C GLY A 125 -9.44 -13.06 4.41
N GLU A 126 -8.43 -12.94 5.24
CA GLU A 126 -7.17 -12.27 4.94
C GLU A 126 -6.40 -12.96 3.83
N LYS A 127 -6.27 -14.29 3.87
CA LYS A 127 -5.72 -15.12 2.79
C LYS A 127 -6.44 -14.86 1.48
N TYR A 128 -7.77 -14.94 1.50
CA TYR A 128 -8.59 -14.70 0.31
C TYR A 128 -8.33 -13.33 -0.31
N PHE A 129 -8.34 -12.26 0.49
CA PHE A 129 -8.13 -10.91 -0.03
C PHE A 129 -6.71 -10.68 -0.53
N PHE A 130 -5.71 -11.23 0.15
CA PHE A 130 -4.33 -11.22 -0.31
C PHE A 130 -4.23 -11.88 -1.69
N GLN A 131 -4.66 -13.11 -1.80
CA GLN A 131 -4.56 -13.88 -3.04
C GLN A 131 -5.39 -13.28 -4.18
N GLU A 132 -6.63 -12.83 -3.92
CA GLU A 132 -7.50 -12.25 -4.94
C GLU A 132 -6.95 -10.91 -5.46
N SER A 133 -6.32 -10.12 -4.60
CA SER A 133 -5.66 -8.88 -5.03
C SER A 133 -4.54 -9.14 -6.03
N ILE A 134 -3.80 -10.23 -5.84
CA ILE A 134 -2.71 -10.66 -6.73
C ILE A 134 -3.25 -11.28 -8.03
N ARG A 135 -4.23 -12.19 -7.95
CA ARG A 135 -4.85 -12.83 -9.14
C ARG A 135 -5.36 -11.79 -10.13
N ARG A 136 -5.98 -10.70 -9.63
CA ARG A 136 -6.44 -9.60 -10.49
C ARG A 136 -5.31 -8.91 -11.25
N LYS A 137 -4.12 -8.84 -10.68
CA LYS A 137 -2.96 -8.22 -11.33
C LYS A 137 -2.26 -9.18 -12.30
N VAL A 138 -2.19 -10.46 -11.98
CA VAL A 138 -1.66 -11.51 -12.89
C VAL A 138 -2.40 -11.51 -14.24
N LYS A 139 -3.71 -11.32 -14.25
CA LYS A 139 -4.52 -11.22 -15.50
C LYS A 139 -4.06 -10.10 -16.45
N LYS A 140 -3.38 -9.08 -15.95
CA LYS A 140 -2.92 -7.92 -16.72
C LYS A 140 -1.44 -8.02 -17.13
N LEU A 141 -0.72 -9.01 -16.63
CA LEU A 141 0.73 -9.11 -16.70
C LEU A 141 1.29 -9.03 -18.14
N ASN A 142 0.61 -9.65 -19.12
CA ASN A 142 1.05 -9.62 -20.52
C ASN A 142 1.11 -8.20 -21.10
N ARG A 143 0.27 -7.28 -20.63
CA ARG A 143 0.30 -5.87 -21.09
C ARG A 143 1.56 -5.15 -20.60
N TYR A 144 2.07 -5.52 -19.41
CA TYR A 144 3.25 -4.90 -18.83
C TYR A 144 4.52 -5.43 -19.48
N ARG A 145 4.60 -6.76 -19.75
CA ARG A 145 5.75 -7.42 -20.38
C ARG A 145 6.04 -6.92 -21.80
N ALA A 146 5.07 -6.34 -22.47
CA ALA A 146 5.29 -5.72 -23.76
C ALA A 146 6.15 -4.44 -23.70
N LYS A 147 6.26 -3.82 -22.52
CA LYS A 147 6.92 -2.51 -22.35
C LYS A 147 8.15 -2.56 -21.44
N PHE A 148 8.23 -3.52 -20.54
CA PHE A 148 9.28 -3.60 -19.52
C PHE A 148 9.96 -4.95 -19.54
N LYS A 149 11.26 -4.96 -19.27
CA LYS A 149 12.09 -6.19 -19.21
C LYS A 149 11.77 -7.01 -17.97
N GLU A 150 11.59 -6.32 -16.84
CA GLU A 150 11.26 -6.90 -15.55
C GLU A 150 9.96 -6.29 -15.05
N ILE A 151 9.05 -7.15 -14.61
CA ILE A 151 7.77 -6.74 -14.03
C ILE A 151 7.63 -7.30 -12.62
N GLY A 152 7.60 -6.39 -11.67
CA GLY A 152 7.33 -6.69 -10.27
C GLY A 152 5.88 -6.41 -9.85
N LEU A 153 5.54 -6.92 -8.69
CA LEU A 153 4.30 -6.62 -7.97
C LEU A 153 4.65 -6.10 -6.58
N ALA A 154 4.02 -5.02 -6.17
CA ALA A 154 4.03 -4.56 -4.78
C ALA A 154 2.65 -4.72 -4.16
N VAL A 155 2.56 -5.51 -3.10
CA VAL A 155 1.33 -5.78 -2.35
C VAL A 155 1.38 -5.03 -1.03
N LEU A 156 0.54 -4.02 -0.88
CA LEU A 156 0.41 -3.28 0.37
C LEU A 156 -0.63 -3.96 1.27
N LEU A 157 -0.18 -4.41 2.43
CA LEU A 157 -1.05 -4.98 3.47
C LEU A 157 -1.53 -3.83 4.35
N SER A 158 -2.76 -3.36 4.15
CA SER A 158 -3.30 -2.24 4.94
C SER A 158 -4.00 -2.69 6.21
N GLU A 159 -4.68 -3.83 6.17
CA GLU A 159 -5.57 -4.30 7.22
C GLU A 159 -5.25 -5.71 7.75
N ILE A 160 -4.33 -6.41 7.10
CA ILE A 160 -3.95 -7.76 7.52
C ILE A 160 -3.11 -7.67 8.79
N PRO A 161 -3.50 -8.33 9.90
CA PRO A 161 -2.71 -8.37 11.11
C PRO A 161 -1.30 -8.89 10.84
N THR A 162 -0.29 -8.18 11.35
CA THR A 162 1.11 -8.50 11.06
C THR A 162 1.50 -9.89 11.48
N SER A 163 1.00 -10.35 12.64
CA SER A 163 1.28 -11.70 13.15
C SER A 163 0.78 -12.79 12.22
N CYS A 164 -0.43 -12.64 11.67
CA CYS A 164 -0.98 -13.57 10.70
C CYS A 164 -0.19 -13.54 9.39
N ALA A 165 0.10 -12.35 8.87
CA ALA A 165 0.87 -12.17 7.65
C ALA A 165 2.28 -12.77 7.77
N GLU A 166 3.01 -12.46 8.85
CA GLU A 166 4.38 -12.96 9.04
C GLU A 166 4.48 -14.49 8.97
N THR A 167 3.47 -15.19 9.45
CA THR A 167 3.48 -16.65 9.52
C THR A 167 3.09 -17.30 8.20
N ASN A 168 2.17 -16.71 7.45
CA ASN A 168 1.45 -17.42 6.38
C ASN A 168 1.72 -16.87 4.96
N LEU A 169 2.36 -15.70 4.83
CA LEU A 169 2.53 -15.05 3.50
C LEU A 169 3.25 -15.92 2.48
N THR A 170 4.30 -16.62 2.88
CA THR A 170 5.06 -17.47 1.98
C THR A 170 4.21 -18.64 1.47
N GLU A 171 3.43 -19.26 2.35
CA GLU A 171 2.49 -20.32 1.97
C GLU A 171 1.41 -19.80 1.03
N TRP A 172 0.78 -18.66 1.37
CA TRP A 172 -0.25 -18.04 0.54
C TRP A 172 0.25 -17.64 -0.85
N LEU A 173 1.52 -17.19 -0.93
CA LEU A 173 2.16 -16.84 -2.20
C LEU A 173 2.50 -18.11 -3.00
N SER A 174 3.01 -19.15 -2.36
CA SER A 174 3.36 -20.42 -3.00
C SER A 174 2.14 -21.10 -3.64
N GLU A 175 0.99 -21.07 -2.98
CA GLU A 175 -0.25 -21.58 -3.56
C GLU A 175 -0.62 -20.85 -4.86
N LEU A 176 -0.46 -19.52 -4.89
CA LEU A 176 -0.73 -18.73 -6.10
C LEU A 176 0.24 -19.05 -7.25
N LEU A 177 1.50 -19.31 -6.92
CA LEU A 177 2.50 -19.69 -7.92
C LEU A 177 2.15 -21.01 -8.61
N MET A 178 1.52 -21.94 -7.90
CA MET A 178 1.04 -23.20 -8.48
C MET A 178 -0.15 -23.00 -9.44
N GLU A 179 -0.88 -21.91 -9.34
CA GLU A 179 -2.05 -21.64 -10.18
C GLU A 179 -1.69 -21.13 -11.59
N SER A 180 -0.50 -20.58 -11.80
CA SER A 180 -0.16 -19.93 -13.07
C SER A 180 1.33 -19.97 -13.38
N ASN A 181 1.67 -20.39 -14.61
CA ASN A 181 3.03 -20.29 -15.14
C ASN A 181 3.43 -18.86 -15.53
N ASN A 182 2.47 -17.95 -15.66
CA ASN A 182 2.72 -16.54 -15.95
C ASN A 182 2.69 -15.73 -14.66
N TRP A 183 3.88 -15.35 -14.19
CA TRP A 183 4.07 -14.73 -12.88
C TRP A 183 4.96 -13.49 -12.95
N PHE A 184 4.93 -12.66 -11.92
CA PHE A 184 5.83 -11.53 -11.75
C PHE A 184 7.28 -11.99 -11.56
N ASP A 185 8.24 -11.19 -11.99
CA ASP A 185 9.66 -11.51 -11.85
C ASP A 185 10.14 -11.37 -10.41
N PHE A 186 9.45 -10.52 -9.63
CA PHE A 186 9.63 -10.37 -8.20
C PHE A 186 8.35 -9.81 -7.55
N VAL A 187 8.21 -10.04 -6.24
CA VAL A 187 7.08 -9.52 -5.43
C VAL A 187 7.61 -8.86 -4.17
N TYR A 188 7.16 -7.65 -3.91
CA TYR A 188 7.32 -6.98 -2.62
C TYR A 188 6.02 -7.03 -1.84
N VAL A 189 6.06 -7.53 -0.61
CA VAL A 189 4.93 -7.48 0.32
C VAL A 189 5.27 -6.48 1.42
N ILE A 190 4.49 -5.41 1.50
CA ILE A 190 4.75 -4.26 2.38
C ILE A 190 3.66 -4.18 3.43
N SER A 191 4.03 -4.28 4.69
CA SER A 191 3.17 -4.06 5.84
C SER A 191 3.59 -2.80 6.62
N HIS A 192 2.97 -2.58 7.76
CA HIS A 192 3.40 -1.53 8.69
C HIS A 192 4.63 -1.90 9.54
N ARG A 193 5.13 -3.14 9.46
CA ARG A 193 6.29 -3.62 10.24
C ARG A 193 7.41 -4.22 9.40
N PHE A 194 7.15 -4.55 8.17
CA PHE A 194 8.15 -5.17 7.30
C PHE A 194 7.90 -4.90 5.82
N CYS A 195 8.96 -5.06 5.05
CA CYS A 195 8.91 -5.26 3.60
C CYS A 195 9.64 -6.58 3.30
N ILE A 196 8.96 -7.52 2.64
CA ILE A 196 9.53 -8.78 2.20
C ILE A 196 9.65 -8.76 0.69
N HIS A 197 10.84 -9.08 0.19
CA HIS A 197 11.14 -9.26 -1.23
C HIS A 197 11.17 -10.75 -1.56
N TYR A 198 10.33 -11.17 -2.49
CA TYR A 198 10.27 -12.52 -3.04
C TYR A 198 10.79 -12.52 -4.48
N ASN A 199 11.50 -13.58 -4.85
CA ASN A 199 11.85 -13.84 -6.25
C ASN A 199 10.65 -14.41 -7.03
N ARG A 200 10.86 -14.73 -8.31
CA ARG A 200 9.84 -15.33 -9.17
C ARG A 200 9.35 -16.70 -8.69
N GLN A 201 10.18 -17.44 -7.97
CA GLN A 201 9.87 -18.76 -7.43
C GLN A 201 9.10 -18.71 -6.10
N GLY A 202 8.99 -17.53 -5.51
CA GLY A 202 8.34 -17.33 -4.21
C GLY A 202 9.28 -17.51 -3.02
N ASP A 203 10.60 -17.60 -3.29
CA ASP A 203 11.58 -17.63 -2.21
C ASP A 203 11.82 -16.23 -1.66
N ILE A 204 12.02 -16.15 -0.35
CA ILE A 204 12.38 -14.88 0.29
C ILE A 204 13.83 -14.55 -0.05
N ILE A 205 14.03 -13.45 -0.77
CA ILE A 205 15.37 -12.88 -1.03
C ILE A 205 15.81 -12.05 0.15
N GLU A 206 14.90 -11.24 0.70
CA GLU A 206 15.20 -10.33 1.78
C GLU A 206 13.94 -9.97 2.59
N LYS A 207 14.11 -9.78 3.89
CA LYS A 207 13.11 -9.19 4.78
C LYS A 207 13.72 -8.00 5.50
N ARG A 208 13.12 -6.83 5.33
CA ARG A 208 13.46 -5.59 6.04
C ARG A 208 12.39 -5.26 7.06
N LEU A 209 12.80 -5.02 8.30
CA LEU A 209 11.89 -4.55 9.34
C LEU A 209 11.74 -3.03 9.24
N LEU A 210 10.53 -2.57 9.52
CA LEU A 210 10.18 -1.16 9.59
C LEU A 210 9.71 -0.84 11.00
N THR A 211 10.18 0.25 11.55
CA THR A 211 9.68 0.81 12.80
C THR A 211 8.33 1.50 12.57
N ASN A 212 7.59 1.72 13.65
CA ASN A 212 6.32 2.46 13.57
C ASN A 212 6.52 3.89 13.04
N ASP A 213 7.65 4.53 13.40
CA ASP A 213 7.97 5.89 12.95
C ASP A 213 8.29 5.92 11.46
N GLU A 214 9.09 4.97 10.96
CA GLU A 214 9.36 4.84 9.53
C GLU A 214 8.09 4.63 8.74
N THR A 215 7.25 3.69 9.17
CA THR A 215 5.97 3.40 8.49
C THR A 215 5.05 4.61 8.47
N ARG A 216 4.96 5.34 9.59
CA ARG A 216 4.18 6.57 9.67
C ARG A 216 4.74 7.65 8.75
N CYS A 217 6.06 7.83 8.72
CA CYS A 217 6.71 8.78 7.81
C CYS A 217 6.44 8.42 6.35
N LEU A 218 6.63 7.18 5.95
CA LEU A 218 6.39 6.71 4.57
C LEU A 218 4.93 6.86 4.14
N ALA A 219 3.98 6.59 5.04
CA ALA A 219 2.57 6.82 4.78
C ALA A 219 2.23 8.31 4.64
N THR A 220 2.85 9.16 5.48
CA THR A 220 2.70 10.62 5.43
C THR A 220 3.26 11.18 4.12
N ILE A 221 4.45 10.74 3.71
CA ILE A 221 5.06 11.11 2.42
C ILE A 221 4.12 10.75 1.27
N GLY A 222 3.62 9.51 1.24
CA GLY A 222 2.69 9.07 0.21
C GLY A 222 1.44 9.94 0.11
N ARG A 223 0.89 10.35 1.26
CA ARG A 223 -0.27 11.24 1.30
C ARG A 223 0.06 12.66 0.86
N MET A 224 1.11 13.28 1.40
CA MET A 224 1.52 14.62 1.05
C MET A 224 1.83 14.76 -0.44
N THR A 225 2.46 13.72 -1.02
CA THR A 225 2.74 13.69 -2.46
C THR A 225 1.45 13.62 -3.28
N ALA A 226 0.50 12.79 -2.88
CA ALA A 226 -0.79 12.70 -3.56
C ALA A 226 -1.63 13.98 -3.44
N GLU A 227 -1.47 14.73 -2.35
CA GLU A 227 -2.13 16.03 -2.12
C GLU A 227 -1.39 17.20 -2.80
N GLY A 228 -0.22 16.94 -3.41
CA GLY A 228 0.61 17.96 -4.09
C GLY A 228 1.41 18.84 -3.13
N GLU A 229 1.54 18.46 -1.86
CA GLU A 229 2.31 19.19 -0.85
C GLU A 229 3.80 18.79 -0.84
N LEU A 230 4.14 17.64 -1.42
CA LEU A 230 5.49 17.11 -1.51
C LEU A 230 5.74 16.57 -2.91
N SER A 231 6.93 16.81 -3.46
CA SER A 231 7.39 16.14 -4.67
C SER A 231 8.28 14.95 -4.27
N LEU A 232 8.01 13.76 -4.82
CA LEU A 232 8.93 12.63 -4.75
C LEU A 232 9.96 12.79 -5.85
N LEU A 233 10.97 13.57 -5.54
CA LEU A 233 12.04 13.94 -6.43
C LEU A 233 13.05 12.79 -6.63
N THR A 234 13.97 12.99 -7.54
CA THR A 234 15.08 12.07 -7.83
C THR A 234 15.98 11.89 -6.60
N SER A 235 16.79 10.83 -6.55
CA SER A 235 17.67 10.54 -5.42
C SER A 235 18.62 11.67 -5.03
N GLU A 236 18.96 12.56 -5.96
CA GLU A 236 19.81 13.73 -5.69
C GLU A 236 19.21 14.68 -4.65
N GLU A 237 17.89 14.67 -4.49
CA GLU A 237 17.21 15.50 -3.49
C GLU A 237 16.93 14.71 -2.19
N TRP A 238 17.26 13.42 -2.19
CA TRP A 238 17.19 12.54 -1.02
C TRP A 238 18.58 12.33 -0.38
N LEU A 239 19.64 12.77 -1.03
CA LEU A 239 21.02 12.78 -0.58
C LEU A 239 21.39 14.11 0.04
#